data_4cd8b75a45017fb5ca8506414c4f070f
#
_entry.id   4cd8b75a45017fb5ca8506414c4f070f
#
_cell.length_a   1.000
_cell.length_b   1.000
_cell.length_c   1.000
_cell.angle_alpha   90.00
_cell.angle_beta   90.00
_cell.angle_gamma   90.00
#
_symmetry.space_group_name_H-M   'P 1'
#
loop_
_entity.id
_entity.type
_entity.pdbx_description
1 polymer ?
#
loop_
_entity_poly.entity_id
_entity_poly.type
_entity_poly.pdbx_seq_one_letter_code
_entity_poly.pdbx_strand_id
1 'polypeptide(L)'
;MDPTTAASLYTQIELPTLSLTTTALILLICLPAMAVIGFWSGWTRRRMLLRSGEEIDHVVGETTLTAILALLGLLLAFSFGDALSLAQARKAAAVDEAAALGTAFLRADSLPEAGRLPLQQALLDYSETRLLPGNGALNSQEAAQAFLERSLAAQARLWPLTLEATADPVAPAIKTFVAGAVNDAIDAHLYRLQMTTSPMSEVTHLVLLASAMMGLFLLGNRAGLLGRRLTW
;
A
#
# COMPACT_ATOMS: atom_id res chain seq x y z
N MET A 1 3.79 1.39 -27.69
CA MET A 1 4.52 1.98 -26.53
C MET A 1 5.86 1.27 -26.46
N ASP A 2 6.97 1.99 -26.47
CA ASP A 2 8.30 1.38 -26.40
C ASP A 2 8.45 0.64 -25.06
N PRO A 3 8.90 -0.64 -25.03
CA PRO A 3 9.10 -1.39 -23.80
C PRO A 3 10.06 -0.70 -22.82
N THR A 4 10.99 0.13 -23.32
CA THR A 4 11.87 0.94 -22.48
C THR A 4 11.11 2.06 -21.75
N THR A 5 10.08 2.65 -22.36
CA THR A 5 9.23 3.69 -21.73
C THR A 5 8.30 3.07 -20.68
N ALA A 6 7.78 1.86 -20.94
CA ALA A 6 7.03 1.12 -19.95
C ALA A 6 7.91 0.77 -18.72
N ALA A 7 9.13 0.28 -18.94
CA ALA A 7 10.08 -0.04 -17.87
C ALA A 7 10.42 1.18 -17.02
N SER A 8 10.55 2.39 -17.61
CA SER A 8 10.85 3.62 -16.86
C SER A 8 9.72 4.07 -15.93
N LEU A 9 8.46 3.78 -16.27
CA LEU A 9 7.32 4.04 -15.39
C LEU A 9 7.31 3.10 -14.16
N TYR A 10 7.99 1.96 -14.27
CA TYR A 10 8.04 0.94 -13.22
C TYR A 10 9.27 1.04 -12.31
N THR A 11 10.28 1.84 -12.65
CA THR A 11 11.46 2.09 -11.78
C THR A 11 11.12 2.90 -10.52
N GLN A 12 9.91 3.44 -10.42
CA GLN A 12 9.42 4.16 -9.25
C GLN A 12 8.74 3.26 -8.20
N ILE A 13 8.85 1.94 -8.30
CA ILE A 13 8.36 1.03 -7.26
C ILE A 13 9.33 1.10 -6.07
N GLU A 14 9.04 2.00 -5.16
CA GLU A 14 9.73 2.04 -3.87
C GLU A 14 9.01 1.09 -2.90
N LEU A 15 9.71 0.04 -2.50
CA LEU A 15 9.26 -0.76 -1.35
C LEU A 15 9.41 0.09 -0.08
N PRO A 16 8.50 -0.06 0.91
CA PRO A 16 8.65 0.62 2.18
C PRO A 16 10.03 0.30 2.77
N THR A 17 10.77 1.35 3.12
CA THR A 17 12.14 1.28 3.65
C THR A 17 12.24 0.51 4.95
N LEU A 18 11.14 0.41 5.70
CA LEU A 18 11.05 -0.32 6.96
C LEU A 18 10.08 -1.51 6.82
N SER A 19 10.50 -2.67 7.31
CA SER A 19 9.61 -3.83 7.41
C SER A 19 8.46 -3.54 8.38
N LEU A 20 7.32 -4.20 8.20
CA LEU A 20 6.16 -4.08 9.09
C LEU A 20 6.54 -4.39 10.56
N THR A 21 7.39 -5.39 10.78
CA THR A 21 7.87 -5.77 12.11
C THR A 21 8.73 -4.68 12.73
N THR A 22 9.64 -4.07 11.96
CA THR A 22 10.49 -2.96 12.43
C THR A 22 9.64 -1.75 12.79
N THR A 23 8.68 -1.38 11.94
CA THR A 23 7.75 -0.28 12.20
C THR A 23 6.92 -0.54 13.45
N ALA A 24 6.38 -1.76 13.61
CA ALA A 24 5.62 -2.13 14.81
C ALA A 24 6.46 -2.06 16.09
N LEU A 25 7.72 -2.51 16.06
CA LEU A 25 8.65 -2.42 17.19
C LEU A 25 8.99 -0.96 17.55
N ILE A 26 9.24 -0.12 16.55
CA ILE A 26 9.48 1.31 16.76
C ILE A 26 8.27 1.95 17.44
N LEU A 27 7.05 1.72 16.96
CA LEU A 27 5.84 2.25 17.56
C LEU A 27 5.62 1.73 18.98
N LEU A 28 5.86 0.42 19.22
CA LEU A 28 5.72 -0.22 20.53
C LEU A 28 6.67 0.39 21.56
N ILE A 29 7.81 0.90 21.16
CA ILE A 29 8.80 1.53 22.04
C ILE A 29 8.57 3.04 22.14
N CYS A 30 8.40 3.72 21.00
CA CYS A 30 8.30 5.20 20.97
C CYS A 30 7.03 5.73 21.62
N LEU A 31 5.89 5.06 21.46
CA LEU A 31 4.64 5.55 22.01
C LEU A 31 4.62 5.51 23.57
N PRO A 32 4.97 4.41 24.24
CA PRO A 32 5.11 4.41 25.69
C PRO A 32 6.22 5.34 26.20
N ALA A 33 7.35 5.46 25.47
CA ALA A 33 8.41 6.38 25.82
C ALA A 33 7.94 7.83 25.90
N MET A 34 7.06 8.26 24.98
CA MET A 34 6.48 9.60 25.01
C MET A 34 5.60 9.84 26.23
N ALA A 35 4.85 8.82 26.69
CA ALA A 35 4.08 8.91 27.93
C ALA A 35 4.99 9.06 29.16
N VAL A 36 6.12 8.33 29.20
CA VAL A 36 7.12 8.41 30.28
C VAL A 36 7.82 9.78 30.27
N ILE A 37 8.21 10.27 29.10
CA ILE A 37 8.82 11.62 28.95
C ILE A 37 7.84 12.69 29.42
N GLY A 38 6.57 12.59 29.02
CA GLY A 38 5.51 13.47 29.48
C GLY A 38 5.39 13.44 31.01
N PHE A 39 5.36 12.25 31.60
CA PHE A 39 5.30 12.08 33.05
C PHE A 39 6.48 12.72 33.77
N TRP A 40 7.68 12.51 33.31
CA TRP A 40 8.88 13.13 33.88
C TRP A 40 8.85 14.65 33.79
N SER A 41 8.42 15.19 32.64
CA SER A 41 8.22 16.62 32.43
C SER A 41 7.21 17.20 33.43
N GLY A 42 6.06 16.56 33.59
CA GLY A 42 5.03 16.96 34.55
C GLY A 42 5.51 16.87 36.02
N TRP A 43 6.22 15.79 36.35
CA TRP A 43 6.74 15.57 37.71
C TRP A 43 7.84 16.59 38.09
N THR A 44 8.76 16.88 37.18
CA THR A 44 9.78 17.93 37.42
C THR A 44 9.14 19.31 37.58
N ARG A 45 8.15 19.65 36.74
CA ARG A 45 7.40 20.90 36.85
C ARG A 45 6.65 20.99 38.19
N ARG A 46 5.98 19.88 38.62
CA ARG A 46 5.34 19.82 39.94
C ARG A 46 6.32 20.10 41.07
N ARG A 47 7.51 19.50 41.06
CA ARG A 47 8.54 19.72 42.07
C ARG A 47 9.01 21.18 42.11
N MET A 48 9.12 21.84 40.95
CA MET A 48 9.48 23.25 40.89
C MET A 48 8.39 24.14 41.51
N LEU A 49 7.13 23.95 41.12
CA LEU A 49 5.99 24.70 41.62
C LEU A 49 5.83 24.54 43.13
N LEU A 50 5.95 23.33 43.67
CA LEU A 50 5.90 23.09 45.12
C LEU A 50 7.07 23.75 45.88
N ARG A 51 8.22 23.93 45.27
CA ARG A 51 9.37 24.63 45.89
C ARG A 51 9.22 26.15 45.87
N SER A 52 8.56 26.70 44.83
CA SER A 52 8.25 28.14 44.75
C SER A 52 7.03 28.58 45.53
N GLY A 53 6.28 27.63 46.14
CA GLY A 53 5.05 27.94 46.88
C GLY A 53 3.88 28.33 45.98
N GLU A 54 3.98 28.04 44.70
CA GLU A 54 2.91 28.33 43.71
C GLU A 54 1.89 27.18 43.67
N GLU A 55 0.61 27.54 43.51
CA GLU A 55 -0.46 26.54 43.34
C GLU A 55 -0.34 25.88 41.95
N ILE A 56 -0.70 24.58 41.88
CA ILE A 56 -0.69 23.79 40.62
C ILE A 56 -1.99 24.11 39.87
N ASP A 57 -2.10 25.33 39.37
CA ASP A 57 -3.35 25.81 38.74
C ASP A 57 -3.39 25.61 37.20
N HIS A 58 -2.25 25.31 36.57
CA HIS A 58 -2.14 25.18 35.12
C HIS A 58 -1.99 23.73 34.66
N VAL A 59 -2.87 22.85 35.10
CA VAL A 59 -2.98 21.50 34.55
C VAL A 59 -3.81 21.55 33.30
N VAL A 60 -3.34 20.91 32.21
CA VAL A 60 -4.17 20.72 31.01
C VAL A 60 -5.50 20.12 31.42
N GLY A 61 -6.58 20.86 31.20
CA GLY A 61 -7.92 20.50 31.63
C GLY A 61 -8.34 19.15 31.05
N GLU A 62 -9.20 18.44 31.77
CA GLU A 62 -9.73 17.14 31.33
C GLU A 62 -10.43 17.26 29.98
N THR A 63 -11.15 18.35 29.78
CA THR A 63 -11.84 18.68 28.52
C THR A 63 -10.87 18.80 27.35
N THR A 64 -9.75 19.49 27.53
CA THR A 64 -8.74 19.65 26.46
C THR A 64 -8.08 18.31 26.12
N LEU A 65 -7.74 17.51 27.12
CA LEU A 65 -7.17 16.17 26.90
C LEU A 65 -8.18 15.28 26.16
N THR A 66 -9.44 15.28 26.59
CA THR A 66 -10.52 14.51 25.95
C THR A 66 -10.72 14.95 24.49
N ALA A 67 -10.70 16.27 24.22
CA ALA A 67 -10.82 16.79 22.86
C ALA A 67 -9.66 16.33 21.95
N ILE A 68 -8.42 16.34 22.45
CA ILE A 68 -7.25 15.86 21.70
C ILE A 68 -7.34 14.35 21.43
N LEU A 69 -7.76 13.56 22.41
CA LEU A 69 -7.92 12.13 22.25
C LEU A 69 -9.09 11.78 21.30
N ALA A 70 -10.17 12.55 21.34
CA ALA A 70 -11.29 12.40 20.40
C ALA A 70 -10.85 12.72 18.96
N LEU A 71 -10.09 13.81 18.77
CA LEU A 71 -9.53 14.15 17.46
C LEU A 71 -8.59 13.05 16.95
N LEU A 72 -7.71 12.52 17.81
CA LEU A 72 -6.85 11.40 17.47
C LEU A 72 -7.66 10.16 17.06
N GLY A 73 -8.72 9.82 17.80
CA GLY A 73 -9.61 8.72 17.46
C GLY A 73 -10.27 8.90 16.10
N LEU A 74 -10.71 10.11 15.78
CA LEU A 74 -11.29 10.46 14.49
C LEU A 74 -10.27 10.31 13.35
N LEU A 75 -9.05 10.82 13.52
CA LEU A 75 -7.97 10.69 12.55
C LEU A 75 -7.60 9.22 12.30
N LEU A 76 -7.53 8.41 13.38
CA LEU A 76 -7.29 6.97 13.27
C LEU A 76 -8.41 6.26 12.50
N ALA A 77 -9.67 6.62 12.75
CA ALA A 77 -10.82 6.04 12.04
C ALA A 77 -10.78 6.32 10.54
N PHE A 78 -10.50 7.56 10.13
CA PHE A 78 -10.33 7.90 8.72
C PHE A 78 -9.16 7.17 8.08
N SER A 79 -8.00 7.14 8.73
CA SER A 79 -6.82 6.46 8.18
C SER A 79 -7.00 4.96 8.06
N PHE A 80 -7.73 4.34 8.99
CA PHE A 80 -8.11 2.94 8.87
C PHE A 80 -9.07 2.71 7.70
N GLY A 81 -10.05 3.61 7.51
CA GLY A 81 -10.97 3.59 6.37
C GLY A 81 -10.22 3.67 5.03
N ASP A 82 -9.27 4.59 4.90
CA ASP A 82 -8.45 4.75 3.71
C ASP A 82 -7.57 3.51 3.46
N ALA A 83 -6.95 2.96 4.50
CA ALA A 83 -6.14 1.75 4.39
C ALA A 83 -6.98 0.54 3.93
N LEU A 84 -8.19 0.39 4.47
CA LEU A 84 -9.13 -0.66 4.08
C LEU A 84 -9.58 -0.50 2.63
N SER A 85 -9.93 0.73 2.22
CA SER A 85 -10.31 1.07 0.85
C SER A 85 -9.19 0.73 -0.14
N LEU A 86 -7.94 1.11 0.18
CA LEU A 86 -6.78 0.79 -0.65
C LEU A 86 -6.55 -0.74 -0.75
N ALA A 87 -6.70 -1.46 0.35
CA ALA A 87 -6.57 -2.93 0.35
C ALA A 87 -7.66 -3.59 -0.53
N GLN A 88 -8.89 -3.09 -0.48
CA GLN A 88 -9.99 -3.56 -1.33
C GLN A 88 -9.74 -3.23 -2.80
N ALA A 89 -9.27 -2.03 -3.13
CA ALA A 89 -8.92 -1.63 -4.49
C ALA A 89 -7.80 -2.50 -5.09
N ARG A 90 -6.76 -2.82 -4.30
CA ARG A 90 -5.70 -3.75 -4.71
C ARG A 90 -6.23 -5.16 -4.99
N LYS A 91 -7.14 -5.65 -4.17
CA LYS A 91 -7.78 -6.95 -4.37
C LYS A 91 -8.65 -6.95 -5.63
N ALA A 92 -9.45 -5.90 -5.83
CA ALA A 92 -10.28 -5.74 -7.02
C ALA A 92 -9.42 -5.72 -8.29
N ALA A 93 -8.37 -4.91 -8.34
CA ALA A 93 -7.46 -4.84 -9.48
C ALA A 93 -6.81 -6.20 -9.82
N ALA A 94 -6.52 -7.03 -8.83
CA ALA A 94 -6.00 -8.38 -9.06
C ALA A 94 -7.06 -9.31 -9.68
N VAL A 95 -8.33 -9.19 -9.26
CA VAL A 95 -9.44 -9.95 -9.82
C VAL A 95 -9.74 -9.49 -11.25
N ASP A 96 -9.73 -8.19 -11.50
CA ASP A 96 -9.98 -7.61 -12.82
C ASP A 96 -8.91 -8.04 -13.83
N GLU A 97 -7.62 -8.05 -13.44
CA GLU A 97 -6.53 -8.57 -14.29
C GLU A 97 -6.76 -10.05 -14.63
N ALA A 98 -7.10 -10.88 -13.65
CA ALA A 98 -7.38 -12.30 -13.88
C ALA A 98 -8.59 -12.51 -14.79
N ALA A 99 -9.65 -11.73 -14.63
CA ALA A 99 -10.84 -11.78 -15.47
C ALA A 99 -10.54 -11.34 -16.91
N ALA A 100 -9.74 -10.28 -17.11
CA ALA A 100 -9.33 -9.81 -18.43
C ALA A 100 -8.47 -10.86 -19.14
N LEU A 101 -7.51 -11.48 -18.45
CA LEU A 101 -6.70 -12.58 -18.99
C LEU A 101 -7.55 -13.78 -19.39
N GLY A 102 -8.50 -14.21 -18.53
CA GLY A 102 -9.43 -15.28 -18.84
C GLY A 102 -10.30 -14.97 -20.06
N THR A 103 -10.75 -13.72 -20.19
CA THR A 103 -11.52 -13.27 -21.35
C THR A 103 -10.68 -13.28 -22.62
N ALA A 104 -9.44 -12.82 -22.58
CA ALA A 104 -8.52 -12.84 -23.73
C ALA A 104 -8.24 -14.29 -24.16
N PHE A 105 -8.01 -15.19 -23.22
CA PHE A 105 -7.80 -16.62 -23.48
C PHE A 105 -9.01 -17.26 -24.19
N LEU A 106 -10.22 -17.03 -23.68
CA LEU A 106 -11.45 -17.56 -24.28
C LEU A 106 -11.74 -16.96 -25.66
N ARG A 107 -11.50 -15.66 -25.86
CA ARG A 107 -11.70 -15.02 -27.17
C ARG A 107 -10.72 -15.51 -28.22
N ALA A 108 -9.53 -15.96 -27.83
CA ALA A 108 -8.57 -16.58 -28.73
C ALA A 108 -9.11 -17.87 -29.38
N ASP A 109 -10.12 -18.55 -28.78
CA ASP A 109 -10.80 -19.70 -29.38
C ASP A 109 -11.50 -19.37 -30.75
N SER A 110 -11.76 -18.08 -31.00
CA SER A 110 -12.32 -17.63 -32.27
C SER A 110 -11.31 -17.60 -33.42
N LEU A 111 -10.01 -17.82 -33.11
CA LEU A 111 -8.93 -17.81 -34.11
C LEU A 111 -8.70 -19.20 -34.72
N PRO A 112 -8.16 -19.26 -35.95
CA PRO A 112 -7.61 -20.48 -36.49
C PRO A 112 -6.55 -21.09 -35.58
N GLU A 113 -6.43 -22.41 -35.56
CA GLU A 113 -5.53 -23.14 -34.65
C GLU A 113 -4.08 -22.64 -34.68
N ALA A 114 -3.56 -22.29 -35.85
CA ALA A 114 -2.20 -21.79 -36.04
C ALA A 114 -1.92 -20.48 -35.27
N GLY A 115 -2.91 -19.59 -35.15
CA GLY A 115 -2.79 -18.35 -34.35
C GLY A 115 -3.25 -18.52 -32.91
N ARG A 116 -4.28 -19.38 -32.69
CA ARG A 116 -4.85 -19.64 -31.38
C ARG A 116 -3.84 -20.18 -30.39
N LEU A 117 -3.18 -21.30 -30.73
CA LEU A 117 -2.32 -22.02 -29.79
C LEU A 117 -1.13 -21.18 -29.30
N PRO A 118 -0.37 -20.46 -30.17
CA PRO A 118 0.71 -19.59 -29.71
C PRO A 118 0.23 -18.45 -28.79
N LEU A 119 -0.93 -17.83 -29.11
CA LEU A 119 -1.46 -16.75 -28.32
C LEU A 119 -1.97 -17.24 -26.95
N GLN A 120 -2.68 -18.37 -26.91
CA GLN A 120 -3.14 -18.97 -25.65
C GLN A 120 -1.95 -19.39 -24.77
N GLN A 121 -0.90 -19.98 -25.35
CA GLN A 121 0.30 -20.33 -24.60
C GLN A 121 0.98 -19.07 -24.03
N ALA A 122 1.09 -18.00 -24.79
CA ALA A 122 1.69 -16.76 -24.30
C ALA A 122 0.86 -16.10 -23.18
N LEU A 123 -0.48 -16.20 -23.23
CA LEU A 123 -1.35 -15.75 -22.16
C LEU A 123 -1.18 -16.60 -20.88
N LEU A 124 -1.01 -17.93 -21.01
CA LEU A 124 -0.70 -18.81 -19.88
C LEU A 124 0.68 -18.49 -19.29
N ASP A 125 1.72 -18.43 -20.12
CA ASP A 125 3.07 -18.07 -19.69
C ASP A 125 3.07 -16.73 -18.93
N TYR A 126 2.35 -15.74 -19.45
CA TYR A 126 2.19 -14.45 -18.79
C TYR A 126 1.48 -14.60 -17.44
N SER A 127 0.38 -15.35 -17.39
CA SER A 127 -0.40 -15.54 -16.14
C SER A 127 0.45 -16.19 -15.02
N GLU A 128 1.33 -17.12 -15.37
CA GLU A 128 2.27 -17.75 -14.43
C GLU A 128 3.24 -16.73 -13.82
N THR A 129 3.71 -15.75 -14.61
CA THR A 129 4.58 -14.68 -14.08
C THR A 129 3.87 -13.78 -13.06
N ARG A 130 2.53 -13.80 -13.03
CA ARG A 130 1.71 -12.99 -12.12
C ARG A 130 1.45 -13.66 -10.78
N LEU A 131 1.78 -14.95 -10.66
CA LEU A 131 1.69 -15.67 -9.40
C LEU A 131 2.82 -15.22 -8.47
N LEU A 132 2.44 -14.75 -7.27
CA LEU A 132 3.42 -14.45 -6.24
C LEU A 132 4.07 -15.75 -5.75
N PRO A 133 5.38 -15.76 -5.51
CA PRO A 133 6.05 -16.90 -4.88
C PRO A 133 5.38 -17.23 -3.54
N GLY A 134 5.11 -18.51 -3.27
CA GLY A 134 4.33 -18.99 -2.11
C GLY A 134 4.83 -18.54 -0.73
N ASN A 135 6.05 -18.04 -0.65
CA ASN A 135 6.68 -17.55 0.59
C ASN A 135 6.50 -16.04 0.80
N GLY A 136 5.66 -15.36 0.02
CA GLY A 136 5.48 -13.92 0.09
C GLY A 136 6.76 -13.12 -0.21
N ALA A 137 7.68 -13.71 -0.94
CA ALA A 137 9.07 -13.31 -1.02
C ALA A 137 9.36 -12.22 -2.05
N LEU A 138 8.60 -11.13 -2.04
CA LEU A 138 9.12 -9.85 -2.53
C LEU A 138 9.79 -9.10 -1.37
N ASN A 139 10.69 -9.79 -0.66
CA ASN A 139 11.30 -9.29 0.57
C ASN A 139 12.49 -8.34 0.31
N SER A 140 12.90 -8.20 -0.94
CA SER A 140 13.97 -7.27 -1.33
C SER A 140 13.56 -6.50 -2.57
N GLN A 141 14.15 -5.31 -2.76
CA GLN A 141 13.96 -4.49 -3.94
C GLN A 141 14.35 -5.25 -5.22
N GLU A 142 15.42 -6.02 -5.16
CA GLU A 142 15.91 -6.85 -6.28
C GLU A 142 14.88 -7.93 -6.67
N ALA A 143 14.30 -8.62 -5.68
CA ALA A 143 13.28 -9.64 -5.94
C ALA A 143 12.01 -9.03 -6.56
N ALA A 144 11.60 -7.85 -6.10
CA ALA A 144 10.47 -7.13 -6.65
C ALA A 144 10.73 -6.67 -8.10
N GLN A 145 11.91 -6.14 -8.37
CA GLN A 145 12.34 -5.75 -9.73
C GLN A 145 12.40 -6.97 -10.66
N ALA A 146 13.04 -8.07 -10.25
CA ALA A 146 13.10 -9.28 -11.05
C ALA A 146 11.73 -9.91 -11.33
N PHE A 147 10.80 -9.81 -10.37
CA PHE A 147 9.40 -10.23 -10.58
C PHE A 147 8.72 -9.37 -11.64
N LEU A 148 8.90 -8.06 -11.55
CA LEU A 148 8.33 -7.11 -12.50
C LEU A 148 8.91 -7.29 -13.91
N GLU A 149 10.23 -7.37 -14.03
CA GLU A 149 10.92 -7.57 -15.33
C GLU A 149 10.43 -8.84 -16.04
N ARG A 150 10.27 -9.94 -15.32
CA ARG A 150 9.71 -11.19 -15.87
C ARG A 150 8.30 -11.00 -16.38
N SER A 151 7.46 -10.31 -15.61
CA SER A 151 6.09 -10.05 -16.00
C SER A 151 6.00 -9.15 -17.24
N LEU A 152 6.82 -8.10 -17.30
CA LEU A 152 6.89 -7.19 -18.45
C LEU A 152 7.43 -7.88 -19.69
N ALA A 153 8.46 -8.73 -19.56
CA ALA A 153 9.00 -9.48 -20.69
C ALA A 153 7.97 -10.45 -21.28
N ALA A 154 7.18 -11.13 -20.44
CA ALA A 154 6.09 -11.99 -20.90
C ALA A 154 4.97 -11.18 -21.53
N GLN A 155 4.57 -10.04 -20.95
CA GLN A 155 3.55 -9.13 -21.48
C GLN A 155 3.95 -8.57 -22.84
N ALA A 156 5.21 -8.19 -23.05
CA ALA A 156 5.70 -7.63 -24.31
C ALA A 156 5.54 -8.59 -25.49
N ARG A 157 5.42 -9.88 -25.26
CA ARG A 157 5.18 -10.91 -26.28
C ARG A 157 3.72 -10.99 -26.74
N LEU A 158 2.78 -10.55 -25.89
CA LEU A 158 1.34 -10.71 -26.15
C LEU A 158 0.89 -9.93 -27.40
N TRP A 159 1.28 -8.67 -27.52
CA TRP A 159 0.81 -7.82 -28.60
C TRP A 159 1.33 -8.25 -29.98
N PRO A 160 2.63 -8.51 -30.19
CA PRO A 160 3.13 -9.04 -31.46
C PRO A 160 2.45 -10.35 -31.88
N LEU A 161 2.29 -11.29 -30.92
CA LEU A 161 1.58 -12.56 -31.18
C LEU A 161 0.11 -12.35 -31.52
N THR A 162 -0.55 -11.35 -30.91
CA THR A 162 -1.93 -11.00 -31.23
C THR A 162 -2.05 -10.50 -32.65
N LEU A 163 -1.11 -9.64 -33.12
CA LEU A 163 -1.10 -9.13 -34.49
C LEU A 163 -0.86 -10.26 -35.50
N GLU A 164 0.05 -11.17 -35.18
CA GLU A 164 0.33 -12.35 -36.01
C GLU A 164 -0.87 -13.29 -36.07
N ALA A 165 -1.46 -13.64 -34.91
CA ALA A 165 -2.61 -14.53 -34.79
C ALA A 165 -3.87 -13.98 -35.46
N THR A 166 -4.00 -12.67 -35.57
CA THR A 166 -5.12 -11.97 -36.21
C THR A 166 -4.80 -11.49 -37.64
N ALA A 167 -3.66 -11.90 -38.21
CA ALA A 167 -3.34 -11.59 -39.63
C ALA A 167 -4.36 -12.21 -40.59
N ASP A 168 -4.34 -11.76 -41.88
CA ASP A 168 -5.22 -12.34 -42.88
C ASP A 168 -5.01 -13.87 -43.01
N PRO A 169 -6.08 -14.65 -43.17
CA PRO A 169 -7.44 -14.26 -43.61
C PRO A 169 -8.47 -14.08 -42.46
N VAL A 170 -8.07 -13.73 -41.25
CA VAL A 170 -9.02 -13.58 -40.11
C VAL A 170 -9.97 -12.40 -40.37
N ALA A 171 -11.26 -12.60 -40.14
CA ALA A 171 -12.28 -11.57 -40.34
C ALA A 171 -12.06 -10.34 -39.43
N PRO A 172 -12.26 -9.08 -39.91
CA PRO A 172 -12.00 -7.86 -39.13
C PRO A 172 -12.71 -7.82 -37.80
N ALA A 173 -13.94 -8.37 -37.71
CA ALA A 173 -14.68 -8.44 -36.44
C ALA A 173 -13.97 -9.30 -35.40
N ILE A 174 -13.38 -10.43 -35.81
CA ILE A 174 -12.61 -11.32 -34.91
C ILE A 174 -11.29 -10.65 -34.51
N LYS A 175 -10.61 -9.97 -35.43
CA LYS A 175 -9.41 -9.18 -35.11
C LYS A 175 -9.69 -8.20 -33.97
N THR A 176 -10.73 -7.38 -34.10
CA THR A 176 -11.10 -6.39 -33.09
C THR A 176 -11.51 -7.05 -31.78
N PHE A 177 -12.25 -8.17 -31.85
CA PHE A 177 -12.73 -8.91 -30.69
C PHE A 177 -11.60 -9.50 -29.85
N VAL A 178 -10.61 -10.10 -30.50
CA VAL A 178 -9.44 -10.70 -29.82
C VAL A 178 -8.43 -9.64 -29.39
N ALA A 179 -8.06 -8.72 -30.29
CA ALA A 179 -7.10 -7.68 -29.99
C ALA A 179 -7.59 -6.75 -28.85
N GLY A 180 -8.89 -6.43 -28.82
CA GLY A 180 -9.49 -5.68 -27.72
C GLY A 180 -9.32 -6.37 -26.37
N ALA A 181 -9.56 -7.70 -26.29
CA ALA A 181 -9.41 -8.43 -25.04
C ALA A 181 -7.95 -8.52 -24.55
N VAL A 182 -7.00 -8.67 -25.48
CA VAL A 182 -5.57 -8.66 -25.12
C VAL A 182 -5.16 -7.27 -24.63
N ASN A 183 -5.64 -6.21 -25.27
CA ASN A 183 -5.42 -4.84 -24.81
C ASN A 183 -5.99 -4.62 -23.40
N ASP A 184 -7.23 -5.07 -23.15
CA ASP A 184 -7.87 -4.98 -21.83
C ASP A 184 -7.03 -5.70 -20.75
N ALA A 185 -6.42 -6.85 -21.09
CA ALA A 185 -5.54 -7.57 -20.17
C ALA A 185 -4.23 -6.81 -19.88
N ILE A 186 -3.67 -6.14 -20.89
CA ILE A 186 -2.48 -5.27 -20.75
C ILE A 186 -2.81 -4.06 -19.86
N ASP A 187 -3.96 -3.42 -20.09
CA ASP A 187 -4.39 -2.26 -19.31
C ASP A 187 -4.72 -2.63 -17.87
N ALA A 188 -5.34 -3.79 -17.63
CA ALA A 188 -5.61 -4.30 -16.29
C ALA A 188 -4.31 -4.54 -15.48
N HIS A 189 -3.25 -5.02 -16.15
CA HIS A 189 -1.93 -5.13 -15.53
C HIS A 189 -1.40 -3.77 -15.07
N LEU A 190 -1.44 -2.76 -15.92
CA LEU A 190 -0.99 -1.41 -15.60
C LEU A 190 -1.78 -0.84 -14.41
N TYR A 191 -3.09 -1.01 -14.42
CA TYR A 191 -3.96 -0.58 -13.32
C TYR A 191 -3.61 -1.28 -12.00
N ARG A 192 -3.45 -2.61 -12.00
CA ARG A 192 -3.03 -3.36 -10.80
C ARG A 192 -1.68 -2.90 -10.27
N LEU A 193 -0.74 -2.60 -11.16
CA LEU A 193 0.57 -2.11 -10.78
C LEU A 193 0.46 -0.73 -10.12
N GLN A 194 -0.31 0.20 -10.71
CA GLN A 194 -0.57 1.51 -10.12
C GLN A 194 -1.17 1.38 -8.72
N MET A 195 -2.15 0.50 -8.51
CA MET A 195 -2.75 0.27 -7.19
C MET A 195 -1.75 -0.30 -6.18
N THR A 196 -0.80 -1.13 -6.65
CA THR A 196 0.22 -1.73 -5.78
C THR A 196 1.29 -0.73 -5.36
N THR A 197 1.65 0.19 -6.25
CA THR A 197 2.70 1.20 -6.04
C THR A 197 2.19 2.49 -5.41
N SER A 198 0.87 2.70 -5.35
CA SER A 198 0.29 3.88 -4.69
C SER A 198 0.49 3.78 -3.17
N PRO A 199 1.41 4.56 -2.58
CA PRO A 199 1.58 4.58 -1.13
C PRO A 199 0.41 5.33 -0.47
N MET A 200 0.12 5.00 0.77
CA MET A 200 -0.66 5.91 1.61
C MET A 200 0.14 7.20 1.78
N SER A 201 -0.56 8.35 1.81
CA SER A 201 0.11 9.65 1.97
C SER A 201 1.04 9.64 3.18
N GLU A 202 2.32 9.94 2.98
CA GLU A 202 3.32 10.08 4.05
C GLU A 202 2.89 11.13 5.08
N VAL A 203 2.24 12.19 4.61
CA VAL A 203 1.69 13.25 5.45
C VAL A 203 0.66 12.70 6.43
N THR A 204 -0.21 11.78 5.98
CA THR A 204 -1.21 11.13 6.86
C THR A 204 -0.54 10.33 7.97
N HIS A 205 0.48 9.54 7.65
CA HIS A 205 1.25 8.79 8.65
C HIS A 205 1.94 9.71 9.67
N LEU A 206 2.55 10.79 9.18
CA LEU A 206 3.24 11.76 10.03
C LEU A 206 2.28 12.47 10.98
N VAL A 207 1.12 12.91 10.48
CA VAL A 207 0.08 13.57 11.30
C VAL A 207 -0.47 12.63 12.35
N LEU A 208 -0.73 11.37 12.00
CA LEU A 208 -1.19 10.35 12.94
C LEU A 208 -0.16 10.10 14.05
N LEU A 209 1.11 9.89 13.68
CA LEU A 209 2.17 9.65 14.62
C LEU A 209 2.37 10.85 15.56
N ALA A 210 2.43 12.07 15.00
CA ALA A 210 2.58 13.30 15.78
C ALA A 210 1.40 13.49 16.76
N SER A 211 0.17 13.25 16.31
CA SER A 211 -1.02 13.35 17.16
C SER A 211 -1.03 12.32 18.28
N ALA A 212 -0.64 11.07 17.98
CA ALA A 212 -0.53 10.00 18.98
C ALA A 212 0.55 10.31 20.04
N MET A 213 1.74 10.76 19.59
CA MET A 213 2.83 11.16 20.49
C MET A 213 2.43 12.34 21.37
N MET A 214 1.77 13.36 20.81
CA MET A 214 1.28 14.51 21.56
C MET A 214 0.24 14.10 22.61
N GLY A 215 -0.74 13.27 22.22
CA GLY A 215 -1.76 12.77 23.15
C GLY A 215 -1.14 12.01 24.35
N LEU A 216 -0.20 11.10 24.07
CA LEU A 216 0.49 10.33 25.10
C LEU A 216 1.40 11.20 25.98
N PHE A 217 2.10 12.16 25.38
CA PHE A 217 2.89 13.13 26.14
C PHE A 217 2.01 13.94 27.10
N LEU A 218 0.89 14.47 26.65
CA LEU A 218 -0.03 15.28 27.46
C LEU A 218 -0.66 14.42 28.58
N LEU A 219 -1.02 13.17 28.28
CA LEU A 219 -1.53 12.23 29.28
C LEU A 219 -0.50 11.97 30.39
N GLY A 220 0.74 11.68 29.98
CA GLY A 220 1.86 11.50 30.91
C GLY A 220 2.15 12.75 31.74
N ASN A 221 2.22 13.91 31.09
CA ASN A 221 2.47 15.20 31.73
C ASN A 221 1.42 15.51 32.81
N ARG A 222 0.15 15.32 32.48
CA ARG A 222 -0.95 15.48 33.43
C ARG A 222 -0.80 14.55 34.65
N ALA A 223 -0.50 13.27 34.40
CA ALA A 223 -0.29 12.29 35.50
C ALA A 223 0.86 12.70 36.41
N GLY A 224 1.98 13.18 35.84
CA GLY A 224 3.13 13.70 36.57
C GLY A 224 2.81 14.93 37.42
N LEU A 225 2.09 15.92 36.86
CA LEU A 225 1.64 17.13 37.55
C LEU A 225 0.70 16.81 38.73
N LEU A 226 -0.24 15.87 38.54
CA LEU A 226 -1.15 15.42 39.62
C LEU A 226 -0.50 14.55 40.66
N GLY A 227 0.75 14.13 40.46
CA GLY A 227 1.49 13.24 41.40
C GLY A 227 0.92 11.83 41.49
N ARG A 228 0.15 11.41 40.48
CA ARG A 228 -0.34 10.02 40.40
C ARG A 228 0.84 9.09 40.10
N ARG A 229 0.89 7.91 40.75
CA ARG A 229 1.87 6.89 40.36
C ARG A 229 1.50 6.34 38.98
N LEU A 230 2.52 6.11 38.16
CA LEU A 230 2.35 5.31 36.94
C LEU A 230 2.04 3.86 37.38
N THR A 231 0.77 3.56 37.48
CA THR A 231 0.30 2.17 37.67
C THR A 231 -0.13 1.72 36.25
N TRP A 232 0.58 0.76 35.73
CA TRP A 232 0.25 0.06 34.46
C TRP A 232 -0.77 -1.02 34.76
#